data_1dd4545b47ba054a58a5707ecfc66fa5
#
_entry.id   1dd4545b47ba054a58a5707ecfc66fa5
#
_cell.length_a   1.000
_cell.length_b   1.000
_cell.length_c   1.000
_cell.angle_alpha   90.00
_cell.angle_beta   90.00
_cell.angle_gamma   90.00
#
_symmetry.space_group_name_H-M   'P 1'
#
loop_
_entity.id
_entity.type
_entity.pdbx_description
1 polymer ?
#
loop_
_entity_poly.entity_id
_entity_poly.type
_entity_poly.pdbx_seq_one_letter_code
_entity_poly.pdbx_strand_id
1 'polypeptide(L)'
;MSLKLEHVNYIYSPGTAYEIHALKDICLELKSGEFVGLIGHTGSGKSTLVQHLNGLVKATEGRILFHGEDIYGGGYDMRRLRSKVGLVFQYPEHQLFEVDVLSDVCFGPRNQGLTKEEAEEKARAALAMVGLGEEFYHQSPFELSGGQKRRAAIAGVLAMEPEILV
;
A
#
# COMPACT_ATOMS: atom_id res chain seq x y z
N MET A 1 7.93 -14.87 -8.09
CA MET A 1 7.67 -13.49 -7.69
C MET A 1 8.04 -13.38 -6.23
N SER A 2 8.84 -12.40 -5.83
CA SER A 2 9.20 -12.21 -4.43
C SER A 2 9.51 -10.75 -4.13
N LEU A 3 9.21 -10.36 -2.89
CA LEU A 3 9.73 -9.17 -2.26
C LEU A 3 10.66 -9.64 -1.14
N LYS A 4 11.91 -9.20 -1.16
CA LYS A 4 12.92 -9.67 -0.22
C LYS A 4 13.61 -8.50 0.46
N LEU A 5 13.75 -8.60 1.77
CA LEU A 5 14.54 -7.70 2.60
C LEU A 5 15.81 -8.42 3.01
N GLU A 6 16.96 -7.76 2.86
CA GLU A 6 18.26 -8.29 3.23
C GLU A 6 18.97 -7.32 4.18
N HIS A 7 19.12 -7.73 5.44
CA HIS A 7 19.79 -6.98 6.50
C HIS A 7 19.29 -5.54 6.66
N VAL A 8 17.95 -5.35 6.56
CA VAL A 8 17.33 -4.03 6.59
C VAL A 8 17.38 -3.47 8.01
N ASN A 9 17.97 -2.29 8.12
CA ASN A 9 17.99 -1.48 9.34
C ASN A 9 17.28 -0.15 9.08
N TYR A 10 16.61 0.36 10.10
CA TYR A 10 16.02 1.69 10.03
C TYR A 10 16.06 2.41 11.37
N ILE A 11 16.59 3.61 11.35
CA ILE A 11 16.77 4.49 12.51
C ILE A 11 15.99 5.78 12.25
N TYR A 12 15.05 6.10 13.14
CA TYR A 12 14.41 7.41 13.18
C TYR A 12 15.33 8.42 13.84
N SER A 13 15.41 9.63 13.27
CA SER A 13 16.15 10.78 13.83
C SER A 13 17.60 10.42 14.22
N PRO A 14 18.42 9.85 13.31
CA PRO A 14 19.76 9.40 13.64
C PRO A 14 20.63 10.56 14.12
N GLY A 15 21.46 10.31 15.15
CA GLY A 15 22.37 11.28 15.74
C GLY A 15 21.70 12.34 16.62
N THR A 16 20.42 12.19 16.98
CA THR A 16 19.71 13.10 17.87
C THR A 16 19.34 12.43 19.19
N ALA A 17 18.91 13.23 20.18
CA ALA A 17 18.40 12.69 21.46
C ALA A 17 17.09 11.84 21.29
N TYR A 18 16.45 11.89 20.13
CA TYR A 18 15.24 11.15 19.79
C TYR A 18 15.50 9.98 18.84
N GLU A 19 16.75 9.51 18.79
CA GLU A 19 17.13 8.38 17.98
C GLU A 19 16.39 7.09 18.41
N ILE A 20 15.72 6.44 17.45
CA ILE A 20 15.04 5.15 17.68
C ILE A 20 15.43 4.20 16.57
N HIS A 21 16.09 3.09 16.93
CA HIS A 21 16.39 1.99 16.02
C HIS A 21 15.15 1.09 15.89
N ALA A 22 14.32 1.37 14.90
CA ALA A 22 13.01 0.75 14.71
C ALA A 22 13.05 -0.62 14.01
N LEU A 23 13.96 -0.80 13.05
CA LEU A 23 14.22 -2.09 12.39
C LEU A 23 15.68 -2.47 12.58
N LYS A 24 15.92 -3.71 13.03
CA LYS A 24 17.25 -4.21 13.37
C LYS A 24 17.51 -5.50 12.62
N ASP A 25 18.36 -5.45 11.61
CA ASP A 25 18.84 -6.58 10.82
C ASP A 25 17.70 -7.48 10.29
N ILE A 26 16.69 -6.86 9.68
CA ILE A 26 15.51 -7.57 9.19
C ILE A 26 15.83 -8.29 7.89
N CYS A 27 15.70 -9.62 7.91
CA CYS A 27 15.71 -10.48 6.75
C CYS A 27 14.33 -11.12 6.59
N LEU A 28 13.67 -10.89 5.45
CA LEU A 28 12.34 -11.40 5.17
C LEU A 28 12.22 -11.67 3.66
N GLU A 29 11.59 -12.77 3.31
CA GLU A 29 11.23 -13.06 1.92
C GLU A 29 9.73 -13.37 1.85
N LEU A 30 9.02 -12.64 0.99
CA LEU A 30 7.60 -12.85 0.71
C LEU A 30 7.48 -13.48 -0.67
N LYS A 31 6.87 -14.67 -0.75
CA LYS A 31 6.70 -15.42 -2.00
C LYS A 31 5.28 -15.28 -2.52
N SER A 32 5.10 -15.54 -3.82
CA SER A 32 3.78 -15.53 -4.43
C SER A 32 2.87 -16.58 -3.81
N GLY A 33 1.63 -16.18 -3.50
CA GLY A 33 0.61 -17.06 -2.91
C GLY A 33 0.74 -17.26 -1.40
N GLU A 34 1.70 -16.60 -0.74
CA GLU A 34 1.82 -16.66 0.72
C GLU A 34 0.87 -15.64 1.38
N PHE A 35 0.31 -16.05 2.51
CA PHE A 35 -0.36 -15.19 3.47
C PHE A 35 0.51 -15.08 4.73
N VAL A 36 1.02 -13.89 5.01
CA VAL A 36 1.97 -13.66 6.10
C VAL A 36 1.34 -12.77 7.17
N GLY A 37 1.32 -13.23 8.41
CA GLY A 37 0.87 -12.49 9.57
C GLY A 37 2.03 -11.82 10.31
N LEU A 38 1.99 -10.49 10.45
CA LEU A 38 2.97 -9.72 11.22
C LEU A 38 2.43 -9.42 12.63
N ILE A 39 2.99 -10.05 13.64
CA ILE A 39 2.51 -9.97 15.02
C ILE A 39 3.57 -9.30 15.92
N GLY A 40 3.13 -8.47 16.85
CA GLY A 40 4.00 -7.81 17.82
C GLY A 40 3.25 -6.70 18.57
N HIS A 41 3.82 -6.25 19.69
CA HIS A 41 3.24 -5.15 20.49
C HIS A 41 3.32 -3.80 19.76
N THR A 42 2.61 -2.79 20.26
CA THR A 42 2.71 -1.42 19.77
C THR A 42 4.15 -0.91 19.94
N GLY A 43 4.69 -0.26 18.91
CA GLY A 43 6.07 0.22 18.90
C GLY A 43 7.13 -0.82 18.49
N SER A 44 6.73 -2.07 18.13
CA SER A 44 7.69 -3.11 17.70
C SER A 44 8.18 -2.97 16.26
N GLY A 45 7.91 -1.86 15.57
CA GLY A 45 8.38 -1.62 14.21
C GLY A 45 7.50 -2.14 13.07
N LYS A 46 6.32 -2.76 13.35
CA LYS A 46 5.43 -3.31 12.30
C LYS A 46 5.06 -2.30 11.22
N SER A 47 4.55 -1.15 11.60
CA SER A 47 4.17 -0.11 10.65
C SER A 47 5.37 0.43 9.86
N THR A 48 6.53 0.51 10.53
CA THR A 48 7.79 0.89 9.88
C THR A 48 8.18 -0.15 8.83
N LEU A 49 8.14 -1.44 9.17
CA LEU A 49 8.42 -2.52 8.22
C LEU A 49 7.49 -2.48 7.02
N VAL A 50 6.18 -2.36 7.26
CA VAL A 50 5.15 -2.26 6.21
C VAL A 50 5.43 -1.11 5.23
N GLN A 51 5.83 0.06 5.73
CA GLN A 51 6.18 1.21 4.90
C GLN A 51 7.45 1.00 4.06
N HIS A 52 8.35 0.12 4.48
CA HIS A 52 9.52 -0.25 3.67
C HIS A 52 9.15 -1.18 2.51
N LEU A 53 8.11 -2.03 2.67
CA LEU A 53 7.71 -3.00 1.62
C LEU A 53 7.25 -2.31 0.33
N ASN A 54 6.65 -1.12 0.41
CA ASN A 54 6.23 -0.35 -0.78
C ASN A 54 7.10 0.89 -1.05
N GLY A 55 8.25 1.00 -0.38
CA GLY A 55 9.20 2.08 -0.59
C GLY A 55 8.73 3.47 -0.15
N LEU A 56 7.76 3.57 0.78
CA LEU A 56 7.40 4.84 1.41
C LEU A 56 8.54 5.40 2.26
N VAL A 57 9.27 4.51 2.93
CA VAL A 57 10.41 4.84 3.75
C VAL A 57 11.62 4.09 3.21
N LYS A 58 12.76 4.79 3.09
CA LYS A 58 14.02 4.21 2.64
C LYS A 58 14.78 3.65 3.83
N ALA A 59 15.28 2.43 3.73
CA ALA A 59 16.13 1.82 4.74
C ALA A 59 17.41 2.64 4.99
N THR A 60 17.86 2.66 6.23
CA THR A 60 19.16 3.28 6.61
C THR A 60 20.30 2.41 6.12
N GLU A 61 20.13 1.09 6.21
CA GLU A 61 21.09 0.08 5.75
C GLU A 61 20.33 -1.14 5.24
N GLY A 62 21.06 -1.99 4.49
CA GLY A 62 20.48 -3.20 3.88
C GLY A 62 19.89 -2.93 2.51
N ARG A 63 19.17 -3.92 1.96
CA ARG A 63 18.58 -3.85 0.62
C ARG A 63 17.15 -4.38 0.65
N ILE A 64 16.32 -3.82 -0.23
CA ILE A 64 14.97 -4.31 -0.50
C ILE A 64 14.91 -4.64 -1.99
N LEU A 65 14.61 -5.90 -2.28
CA LEU A 65 14.57 -6.42 -3.64
C LEU A 65 13.13 -6.75 -4.02
N PHE A 66 12.68 -6.22 -5.14
CA PHE A 66 11.41 -6.60 -5.76
C PHE A 66 11.69 -7.27 -7.10
N HIS A 67 11.27 -8.51 -7.28
CA HIS A 67 11.63 -9.36 -8.42
C HIS A 67 13.15 -9.49 -8.64
N GLY A 68 13.94 -9.42 -7.57
CA GLY A 68 15.39 -9.49 -7.61
C GLY A 68 16.12 -8.16 -7.93
N GLU A 69 15.37 -7.09 -8.21
CA GLU A 69 15.93 -5.75 -8.45
C GLU A 69 15.88 -4.92 -7.16
N ASP A 70 16.99 -4.25 -6.82
CA ASP A 70 17.04 -3.34 -5.68
C ASP A 70 16.18 -2.11 -5.94
N ILE A 71 15.14 -1.90 -5.11
CA ILE A 71 14.20 -0.79 -5.27
C ILE A 71 14.85 0.59 -5.08
N TYR A 72 16.04 0.65 -4.49
CA TYR A 72 16.84 1.88 -4.33
C TYR A 72 18.08 1.89 -5.22
N GLY A 73 18.23 0.89 -6.10
CA GLY A 73 19.22 0.86 -7.17
C GLY A 73 19.02 2.02 -8.15
N GLY A 74 20.10 2.46 -8.79
CA GLY A 74 20.05 3.58 -9.73
C GLY A 74 19.08 3.32 -10.89
N GLY A 75 18.09 4.19 -11.05
CA GLY A 75 17.11 4.12 -12.14
C GLY A 75 15.86 3.28 -11.88
N TYR A 76 15.66 2.73 -10.67
CA TYR A 76 14.45 1.97 -10.34
C TYR A 76 13.21 2.87 -10.30
N ASP A 77 12.13 2.43 -10.95
CA ASP A 77 10.86 3.17 -10.98
C ASP A 77 10.01 2.88 -9.73
N MET A 78 10.04 3.80 -8.77
CA MET A 78 9.24 3.71 -7.55
C MET A 78 7.72 3.80 -7.79
N ARG A 79 7.26 4.39 -8.90
CA ARG A 79 5.83 4.39 -9.25
C ARG A 79 5.39 2.98 -9.62
N ARG A 80 6.23 2.27 -10.38
CA ARG A 80 6.03 0.86 -10.72
C ARG A 80 5.95 0.00 -9.46
N LEU A 81 6.85 0.18 -8.48
CA LEU A 81 6.77 -0.54 -7.21
C LEU A 81 5.42 -0.31 -6.51
N ARG A 82 5.03 0.95 -6.34
CA ARG A 82 3.80 1.33 -5.61
C ARG A 82 2.53 0.88 -6.31
N SER A 83 2.55 0.69 -7.61
CA SER A 83 1.45 0.08 -8.35
C SER A 83 1.34 -1.42 -8.13
N LYS A 84 2.44 -2.09 -7.77
CA LYS A 84 2.53 -3.54 -7.58
C LYS A 84 2.48 -3.98 -6.12
N VAL A 85 2.86 -3.11 -5.20
CA VAL A 85 2.77 -3.34 -3.75
C VAL A 85 1.74 -2.37 -3.17
N GLY A 86 0.50 -2.81 -3.11
CA GLY A 86 -0.61 -2.05 -2.54
C GLY A 86 -0.53 -2.00 -1.03
N LEU A 87 -0.67 -0.80 -0.47
CA LEU A 87 -0.64 -0.57 0.97
C LEU A 87 -1.98 -0.04 1.45
N VAL A 88 -2.62 -0.78 2.38
CA VAL A 88 -3.80 -0.33 3.12
C VAL A 88 -3.36 0.17 4.48
N PHE A 89 -3.53 1.46 4.74
CA PHE A 89 -3.16 2.06 6.02
C PHE A 89 -4.11 1.67 7.15
N GLN A 90 -3.71 1.94 8.40
CA GLN A 90 -4.48 1.59 9.59
C GLN A 90 -5.88 2.22 9.63
N TYR A 91 -6.04 3.42 9.08
CA TYR A 91 -7.31 4.15 8.92
C TYR A 91 -7.50 4.54 7.46
N PRO A 92 -7.78 3.56 6.57
CA PRO A 92 -7.81 3.82 5.13
C PRO A 92 -8.94 4.78 4.74
N GLU A 93 -10.00 4.88 5.54
CA GLU A 93 -11.12 5.80 5.35
C GLU A 93 -10.73 7.28 5.38
N HIS A 94 -9.59 7.64 5.97
CA HIS A 94 -9.08 9.01 5.97
C HIS A 94 -8.39 9.41 4.66
N GLN A 95 -8.25 8.46 3.73
CA GLN A 95 -7.62 8.69 2.43
C GLN A 95 -8.61 9.08 1.33
N LEU A 96 -9.91 9.00 1.61
CA LEU A 96 -10.96 9.37 0.67
C LEU A 96 -11.06 10.88 0.55
N PHE A 97 -11.01 11.41 -0.68
CA PHE A 97 -10.96 12.85 -0.94
C PHE A 97 -11.72 13.31 -2.19
N GLU A 98 -12.15 12.40 -3.05
CA GLU A 98 -12.88 12.70 -4.27
C GLU A 98 -14.35 13.05 -4.01
N VAL A 99 -15.03 13.55 -5.02
CA VAL A 99 -16.44 13.99 -4.92
C VAL A 99 -17.40 12.83 -4.74
N ASP A 100 -17.10 11.68 -5.31
CA ASP A 100 -17.87 10.45 -5.18
C ASP A 100 -16.99 9.21 -5.05
N VAL A 101 -17.58 8.11 -4.57
CA VAL A 101 -16.91 6.84 -4.29
C VAL A 101 -16.25 6.26 -5.55
N LEU A 102 -16.93 6.27 -6.70
CA LEU A 102 -16.39 5.71 -7.93
C LEU A 102 -15.17 6.48 -8.40
N SER A 103 -15.21 7.80 -8.34
CA SER A 103 -14.08 8.67 -8.70
C SER A 103 -12.89 8.44 -7.81
N ASP A 104 -13.11 8.25 -6.49
CA ASP A 104 -12.05 7.97 -5.53
C ASP A 104 -11.34 6.64 -5.83
N VAL A 105 -12.13 5.58 -6.11
CA VAL A 105 -11.58 4.26 -6.45
C VAL A 105 -10.89 4.27 -7.83
N CYS A 106 -11.32 5.11 -8.77
CA CYS A 106 -10.66 5.29 -10.07
C CYS A 106 -9.31 5.99 -9.99
N PHE A 107 -9.02 6.70 -8.90
CA PHE A 107 -7.81 7.53 -8.77
C PHE A 107 -6.51 6.72 -8.97
N GLY A 108 -6.40 5.56 -8.31
CA GLY A 108 -5.25 4.67 -8.45
C GLY A 108 -5.01 4.19 -9.89
N PRO A 109 -5.98 3.55 -10.54
CA PRO A 109 -5.91 3.12 -11.94
C PRO A 109 -5.58 4.25 -12.92
N ARG A 110 -6.17 5.42 -12.74
CA ARG A 110 -5.85 6.61 -13.58
C ARG A 110 -4.39 7.05 -13.43
N ASN A 111 -3.85 7.00 -12.22
CA ASN A 111 -2.43 7.29 -11.96
C ASN A 111 -1.48 6.23 -12.54
N GLN A 112 -1.98 5.02 -12.83
CA GLN A 112 -1.25 4.00 -13.58
C GLN A 112 -1.27 4.26 -15.11
N GLY A 113 -2.02 5.27 -15.58
CA GLY A 113 -2.11 5.67 -16.98
C GLY A 113 -3.25 5.01 -17.75
N LEU A 114 -4.22 4.38 -17.07
CA LEU A 114 -5.40 3.82 -17.72
C LEU A 114 -6.33 4.93 -18.20
N THR A 115 -7.08 4.65 -19.26
CA THR A 115 -8.17 5.52 -19.72
C THR A 115 -9.27 5.63 -18.65
N LYS A 116 -10.18 6.57 -18.84
CA LYS A 116 -11.31 6.73 -17.91
C LYS A 116 -12.16 5.46 -17.85
N GLU A 117 -12.46 4.90 -19.00
CA GLU A 117 -13.30 3.71 -19.16
C GLU A 117 -12.66 2.48 -18.50
N GLU A 118 -11.36 2.25 -18.73
CA GLU A 118 -10.61 1.16 -18.11
C GLU A 118 -10.52 1.32 -16.59
N ALA A 119 -10.31 2.54 -16.10
CA ALA A 119 -10.26 2.84 -14.68
C ALA A 119 -11.62 2.60 -14.00
N GLU A 120 -12.73 2.99 -14.65
CA GLU A 120 -14.08 2.74 -14.14
C GLU A 120 -14.40 1.24 -14.09
N GLU A 121 -14.02 0.47 -15.10
CA GLU A 121 -14.21 -0.99 -15.12
C GLU A 121 -13.51 -1.64 -13.92
N LYS A 122 -12.24 -1.30 -13.69
CA LYS A 122 -11.46 -1.81 -12.54
C LYS A 122 -12.04 -1.36 -11.20
N ALA A 123 -12.47 -0.10 -11.11
CA ALA A 123 -13.08 0.44 -9.90
C ALA A 123 -14.40 -0.27 -9.55
N ARG A 124 -15.27 -0.52 -10.53
CA ARG A 124 -16.53 -1.27 -10.32
C ARG A 124 -16.25 -2.70 -9.87
N ALA A 125 -15.29 -3.38 -10.50
CA ALA A 125 -14.88 -4.72 -10.09
C ALA A 125 -14.36 -4.74 -8.64
N ALA A 126 -13.52 -3.79 -8.25
CA ALA A 126 -12.99 -3.68 -6.91
C ALA A 126 -14.07 -3.34 -5.87
N LEU A 127 -15.01 -2.44 -6.19
CA LEU A 127 -16.14 -2.10 -5.33
C LEU A 127 -17.05 -3.32 -5.11
N ALA A 128 -17.31 -4.10 -6.15
CA ALA A 128 -18.05 -5.35 -6.03
C ALA A 128 -17.35 -6.37 -5.13
N MET A 129 -16.01 -6.52 -5.23
CA MET A 129 -15.22 -7.41 -4.37
C MET A 129 -15.35 -7.06 -2.88
N VAL A 130 -15.46 -5.79 -2.54
CA VAL A 130 -15.63 -5.36 -1.14
C VAL A 130 -17.09 -5.27 -0.70
N GLY A 131 -18.05 -5.61 -1.57
CA GLY A 131 -19.48 -5.59 -1.27
C GLY A 131 -20.06 -4.19 -1.15
N LEU A 132 -19.61 -3.25 -1.98
CA LEU A 132 -20.23 -1.94 -2.18
C LEU A 132 -20.94 -1.96 -3.54
N GLY A 133 -22.28 -1.89 -3.49
CA GLY A 133 -23.14 -1.89 -4.66
C GLY A 133 -23.16 -0.56 -5.41
N GLU A 134 -23.82 -0.58 -6.57
CA GLU A 134 -23.89 0.60 -7.47
C GLU A 134 -24.60 1.81 -6.84
N GLU A 135 -25.46 1.57 -5.85
CA GLU A 135 -26.17 2.61 -5.10
C GLU A 135 -25.22 3.56 -4.35
N PHE A 136 -23.97 3.16 -4.10
CA PHE A 136 -22.96 3.96 -3.42
C PHE A 136 -22.02 4.71 -4.38
N TYR A 137 -21.98 4.37 -5.66
CA TYR A 137 -20.96 4.85 -6.58
C TYR A 137 -20.91 6.37 -6.71
N HIS A 138 -22.08 7.01 -6.74
CA HIS A 138 -22.23 8.46 -6.90
C HIS A 138 -22.53 9.19 -5.59
N GLN A 139 -22.44 8.49 -4.45
CA GLN A 139 -22.54 9.13 -3.14
C GLN A 139 -21.18 9.74 -2.76
N SER A 140 -21.24 10.84 -2.00
CA SER A 140 -20.04 11.41 -1.40
C SER A 140 -19.44 10.41 -0.41
N PRO A 141 -18.10 10.16 -0.44
CA PRO A 141 -17.45 9.33 0.56
C PRO A 141 -17.74 9.78 2.01
N PHE A 142 -17.99 11.07 2.21
CA PHE A 142 -18.27 11.63 3.54
C PHE A 142 -19.63 11.25 4.11
N GLU A 143 -20.58 10.86 3.25
CA GLU A 143 -21.93 10.42 3.64
C GLU A 143 -22.00 8.93 4.01
N LEU A 144 -20.95 8.18 3.69
CA LEU A 144 -20.87 6.76 3.99
C LEU A 144 -20.67 6.49 5.50
N SER A 145 -21.16 5.35 5.97
CA SER A 145 -20.80 4.82 7.28
C SER A 145 -19.28 4.50 7.34
N GLY A 146 -18.70 4.45 8.55
CA GLY A 146 -17.27 4.13 8.72
C GLY A 146 -16.85 2.82 8.05
N GLY A 147 -17.69 1.78 8.14
CA GLY A 147 -17.43 0.49 7.49
C GLY A 147 -17.49 0.57 5.96
N GLN A 148 -18.39 1.37 5.39
CA GLN A 148 -18.46 1.61 3.94
C GLN A 148 -17.26 2.42 3.46
N LYS A 149 -16.88 3.49 4.17
CA LYS A 149 -15.66 4.27 3.89
C LYS A 149 -14.42 3.37 3.84
N ARG A 150 -14.26 2.52 4.85
CA ARG A 150 -13.14 1.58 4.91
C ARG A 150 -13.11 0.63 3.71
N ARG A 151 -14.28 0.08 3.32
CA ARG A 151 -14.39 -0.78 2.14
C ARG A 151 -14.08 -0.01 0.85
N ALA A 152 -14.56 1.22 0.68
CA ALA A 152 -14.26 2.07 -0.47
C ALA A 152 -12.75 2.32 -0.60
N ALA A 153 -12.08 2.68 0.51
CA ALA A 153 -10.64 2.90 0.51
C ALA A 153 -9.83 1.62 0.20
N ILE A 154 -10.27 0.45 0.69
CA ILE A 154 -9.67 -0.84 0.32
C ILE A 154 -9.89 -1.11 -1.18
N ALA A 155 -11.07 -0.83 -1.71
CA ALA A 155 -11.36 -0.98 -3.14
C ALA A 155 -10.42 -0.12 -4.00
N GLY A 156 -10.09 1.10 -3.56
CA GLY A 156 -9.12 1.98 -4.24
C GLY A 156 -7.72 1.35 -4.38
N VAL A 157 -7.30 0.57 -3.38
CA VAL A 157 -6.04 -0.18 -3.48
C VAL A 157 -6.19 -1.41 -4.37
N LEU A 158 -7.30 -2.15 -4.24
CA LEU A 158 -7.55 -3.36 -5.05
C LEU A 158 -7.72 -3.05 -6.54
N ALA A 159 -8.31 -1.90 -6.89
CA ALA A 159 -8.51 -1.47 -8.27
C ALA A 159 -7.18 -1.31 -9.04
N MET A 160 -6.09 -1.08 -8.35
CA MET A 160 -4.75 -1.05 -8.95
C MET A 160 -4.19 -2.44 -9.29
N GLU A 161 -4.88 -3.52 -8.89
CA GLU A 161 -4.46 -4.92 -9.08
C GLU A 161 -3.03 -5.18 -8.59
N PRO A 162 -2.74 -4.92 -7.30
CA PRO A 162 -1.42 -5.11 -6.78
C PRO A 162 -1.03 -6.60 -6.76
N GLU A 163 0.26 -6.88 -6.93
CA GLU A 163 0.83 -8.22 -6.82
C GLU A 163 1.02 -8.65 -5.35
N ILE A 164 1.22 -7.68 -4.48
CA ILE A 164 1.32 -7.84 -3.03
C ILE A 164 0.39 -6.83 -2.39
N LEU A 165 -0.47 -7.29 -1.49
CA LEU A 165 -1.32 -6.44 -0.66
C LEU A 165 -0.81 -6.48 0.78
N VAL A 166 -0.59 -5.29 1.35
CA VAL A 166 -0.05 -5.10 2.71
C VAL A 166 -1.05 -4.30 3.55
#